data_564688ce6a267dd7a8f21dd2b7b56293
#
_entry.id   564688ce6a267dd7a8f21dd2b7b56293
#
_cell.length_a   1.000
_cell.length_b   1.000
_cell.length_c   1.000
_cell.angle_alpha   90.00
_cell.angle_beta   90.00
_cell.angle_gamma   90.00
#
_symmetry.space_group_name_H-M   'P 1'
#
loop_
_entity.id
_entity.type
_entity.pdbx_description
1 polymer ?
#
loop_
_entity_poly.entity_id
_entity_poly.type
_entity_poly.pdbx_seq_one_letter_code
_entity_poly.pdbx_strand_id
1 'polypeptide(L)'
;GDWYQAVGSGMGAALNTAAGLNAYIIADRASWLNFGNKKGLSLLFSGDPALYNQYAFLPVDPVKNSHVRNDLAMLLEEWLTGARAAALINGYSIGGEPLFVFNATTD
;
A
#
# COMPACT_ATOMS: atom_id res chain seq x y z
N GLY A 1 0.31 24.81 8.40
CA GLY A 1 1.34 25.85 8.37
C GLY A 1 2.24 25.70 7.17
N ASP A 2 3.10 26.63 6.94
CA ASP A 2 3.95 26.69 5.73
C ASP A 2 5.00 25.57 5.66
N TRP A 3 5.18 24.85 6.75
CA TRP A 3 6.09 23.70 6.83
C TRP A 3 5.52 22.41 6.21
N TYR A 4 4.20 22.35 5.99
CA TYR A 4 3.51 21.19 5.46
C TYR A 4 3.17 21.37 3.99
N GLN A 5 3.50 20.36 3.16
CA GLN A 5 3.18 20.37 1.74
C GLN A 5 2.36 19.13 1.36
N ALA A 6 1.17 19.37 0.82
CA ALA A 6 0.34 18.34 0.22
C ALA A 6 0.63 18.31 -1.28
N VAL A 7 1.36 17.31 -1.74
CA VAL A 7 1.84 17.27 -3.14
C VAL A 7 0.79 16.78 -4.14
N GLY A 8 -0.31 16.18 -3.67
CA GLY A 8 -1.41 15.75 -4.54
C GLY A 8 -1.01 14.71 -5.58
N SER A 9 -0.04 13.86 -5.28
CA SER A 9 0.50 12.88 -6.23
C SER A 9 0.69 11.51 -5.56
N GLY A 10 1.02 10.50 -6.35
CA GLY A 10 1.34 9.17 -5.81
C GLY A 10 2.65 9.16 -5.01
N MET A 11 2.89 8.03 -4.33
CA MET A 11 4.00 7.91 -3.37
C MET A 11 5.38 8.10 -3.99
N GLY A 12 5.60 7.60 -5.22
CA GLY A 12 6.88 7.79 -5.90
C GLY A 12 7.21 9.25 -6.17
N ALA A 13 6.23 10.03 -6.66
CA ALA A 13 6.41 11.46 -6.89
C ALA A 13 6.57 12.23 -5.58
N ALA A 14 5.84 11.84 -4.53
CA ALA A 14 5.98 12.45 -3.21
C ALA A 14 7.38 12.19 -2.63
N LEU A 15 7.93 10.99 -2.78
CA LEU A 15 9.30 10.66 -2.36
C LEU A 15 10.34 11.49 -3.13
N ASN A 16 10.16 11.68 -4.44
CA ASN A 16 11.04 12.54 -5.23
C ASN A 16 11.01 13.99 -4.74
N THR A 17 9.82 14.49 -4.42
CA THR A 17 9.67 15.85 -3.86
C THR A 17 10.39 15.97 -2.53
N ALA A 18 10.18 15.04 -1.63
CA ALA A 18 10.83 15.03 -0.32
C ALA A 18 12.36 14.96 -0.45
N ALA A 19 12.86 14.11 -1.36
CA ALA A 19 14.31 14.01 -1.62
C ALA A 19 14.88 15.33 -2.15
N GLY A 20 14.17 15.99 -3.06
CA GLY A 20 14.59 17.28 -3.61
C GLY A 20 14.59 18.41 -2.58
N LEU A 21 13.68 18.38 -1.63
CA LEU A 21 13.54 19.40 -0.59
C LEU A 21 14.29 19.06 0.71
N ASN A 22 14.88 17.86 0.78
CA ASN A 22 15.47 17.34 2.01
C ASN A 22 14.46 17.38 3.17
N ALA A 23 13.25 16.91 2.90
CA ALA A 23 12.11 16.99 3.80
C ALA A 23 11.80 15.64 4.45
N TYR A 24 11.04 15.66 5.54
CA TYR A 24 10.46 14.46 6.12
C TYR A 24 9.25 14.01 5.31
N ILE A 25 9.03 12.69 5.25
CA ILE A 25 7.89 12.11 4.54
C ILE A 25 7.47 10.82 5.22
N ILE A 26 6.16 10.55 5.20
CA ILE A 26 5.61 9.23 5.54
C ILE A 26 5.37 8.48 4.23
N ALA A 27 5.89 7.26 4.14
CA ALA A 27 5.78 6.44 2.93
C ALA A 27 5.50 4.98 3.29
N ASP A 28 4.86 4.25 2.37
CA ASP A 28 4.76 2.81 2.49
C ASP A 28 6.12 2.15 2.19
N ARG A 29 6.34 0.99 2.79
CA ARG A 29 7.63 0.29 2.71
C ARG A 29 7.99 -0.10 1.28
N ALA A 30 7.03 -0.62 0.50
CA ALA A 30 7.30 -1.05 -0.87
C ALA A 30 7.78 0.09 -1.75
N SER A 31 7.10 1.25 -1.69
CA SER A 31 7.52 2.43 -2.45
C SER A 31 8.89 2.92 -2.03
N TRP A 32 9.20 2.92 -0.73
CA TRP A 32 10.52 3.28 -0.22
C TRP A 32 11.62 2.34 -0.73
N LEU A 33 11.39 1.03 -0.68
CA LEU A 33 12.39 0.04 -1.13
C LEU A 33 12.65 0.11 -2.63
N ASN A 34 11.61 0.40 -3.43
CA ASN A 34 11.73 0.57 -4.88
C ASN A 34 12.25 1.95 -5.29
N PHE A 35 12.30 2.90 -4.36
CA PHE A 35 12.69 4.26 -4.67
C PHE A 35 14.20 4.36 -4.85
N GLY A 36 14.64 4.73 -6.07
CA GLY A 36 16.06 4.77 -6.42
C GLY A 36 16.77 6.08 -6.08
N ASN A 37 16.03 7.18 -5.99
CA ASN A 37 16.60 8.53 -5.83
C ASN A 37 16.60 8.98 -4.37
N LYS A 38 17.14 8.15 -3.48
CA LYS A 38 17.09 8.39 -2.04
C LYS A 38 17.89 9.60 -1.57
N LYS A 39 18.94 9.95 -2.31
CA LYS A 39 19.85 11.04 -1.93
C LYS A 39 20.28 10.90 -0.46
N GLY A 40 20.03 11.92 0.34
CA GLY A 40 20.30 11.92 1.79
C GLY A 40 19.18 11.38 2.66
N LEU A 41 18.08 10.86 2.07
CA LEU A 41 16.97 10.32 2.84
C LEU A 41 17.32 8.94 3.39
N SER A 42 16.87 8.67 4.61
CA SER A 42 16.98 7.36 5.25
C SER A 42 15.70 7.06 6.02
N LEU A 43 15.43 5.77 6.26
CA LEU A 43 14.32 5.36 7.08
C LEU A 43 14.64 5.68 8.54
N LEU A 44 13.89 6.59 9.14
CA LEU A 44 14.13 7.07 10.49
C LEU A 44 13.31 6.33 11.54
N PHE A 45 12.10 5.89 11.18
CA PHE A 45 11.15 5.32 12.12
C PHE A 45 10.17 4.40 11.41
N SER A 46 9.79 3.30 12.06
CA SER A 46 8.77 2.36 11.57
C SER A 46 8.24 1.52 12.73
N GLY A 47 7.14 0.80 12.49
CA GLY A 47 6.60 -0.18 13.45
C GLY A 47 5.60 0.36 14.45
N ASP A 48 5.27 1.64 14.43
CA ASP A 48 4.23 2.18 15.30
C ASP A 48 2.85 1.75 14.79
N PRO A 49 1.94 1.31 15.68
CA PRO A 49 0.56 0.96 15.29
C PRO A 49 -0.18 2.08 14.55
N ALA A 50 0.14 3.35 14.82
CA ALA A 50 -0.44 4.49 14.11
C ALA A 50 -0.07 4.53 12.63
N LEU A 51 1.01 3.85 12.23
CA LEU A 51 1.47 3.76 10.85
C LEU A 51 0.96 2.51 10.13
N TYR A 52 0.08 1.74 10.76
CA TYR A 52 -0.45 0.51 10.18
C TYR A 52 -1.31 0.82 8.97
N ASN A 53 -0.92 0.25 7.81
CA ASN A 53 -1.57 0.51 6.53
C ASN A 53 -2.38 -0.71 6.10
N GLN A 54 -3.65 -0.77 6.53
CA GLN A 54 -4.56 -1.86 6.22
C GLN A 54 -5.14 -1.69 4.82
N TYR A 55 -5.02 -2.73 4.00
CA TYR A 55 -5.68 -2.82 2.70
C TYR A 55 -7.06 -3.46 2.84
N ALA A 56 -7.98 -3.07 1.99
CA ALA A 56 -9.33 -3.64 1.95
C ALA A 56 -9.77 -3.88 0.50
N PHE A 57 -10.47 -4.96 0.27
CA PHE A 57 -11.19 -5.22 -0.96
C PHE A 57 -12.65 -4.81 -0.76
N LEU A 58 -13.14 -3.92 -1.61
CA LEU A 58 -14.46 -3.33 -1.49
C LEU A 58 -15.26 -3.59 -2.78
N PRO A 59 -16.05 -4.68 -2.87
CA PRO A 59 -16.88 -4.91 -4.04
C PRO A 59 -17.96 -3.84 -4.16
N VAL A 60 -18.20 -3.39 -5.39
CA VAL A 60 -19.23 -2.40 -5.67
C VAL A 60 -20.61 -3.04 -5.51
N ASP A 61 -21.53 -2.33 -4.88
CA ASP A 61 -22.91 -2.79 -4.65
C ASP A 61 -23.64 -2.96 -5.99
N PRO A 62 -24.03 -4.21 -6.36
CA PRO A 62 -24.69 -4.48 -7.64
C PRO A 62 -26.14 -3.97 -7.68
N VAL A 63 -26.77 -3.72 -6.54
CA VAL A 63 -28.12 -3.16 -6.49
C VAL A 63 -28.11 -1.69 -6.93
N LYS A 64 -27.11 -0.94 -6.48
CA LYS A 64 -26.94 0.46 -6.84
C LYS A 64 -26.27 0.65 -8.20
N ASN A 65 -25.53 -0.36 -8.66
CA ASN A 65 -24.71 -0.28 -9.87
C ASN A 65 -24.92 -1.56 -10.70
N SER A 66 -26.03 -1.62 -11.41
CA SER A 66 -26.47 -2.84 -12.12
C SER A 66 -25.55 -3.29 -13.26
N HIS A 67 -24.63 -2.42 -13.70
CA HIS A 67 -23.69 -2.73 -14.77
C HIS A 67 -22.43 -3.45 -14.31
N VAL A 68 -22.22 -3.60 -12.99
CA VAL A 68 -21.01 -4.24 -12.48
C VAL A 68 -21.07 -5.77 -12.58
N ARG A 69 -19.92 -6.36 -12.78
CA ARG A 69 -19.76 -7.82 -12.84
C ARG A 69 -19.54 -8.36 -11.42
N ASN A 70 -20.62 -8.37 -10.64
CA ASN A 70 -20.58 -8.83 -9.25
C ASN A 70 -20.14 -10.30 -9.14
N ASP A 71 -20.50 -11.13 -10.10
CA ASP A 71 -20.08 -12.54 -10.20
C ASP A 71 -18.55 -12.66 -10.20
N LEU A 72 -17.87 -11.86 -11.02
CA LEU A 72 -16.41 -11.85 -11.10
C LEU A 72 -15.76 -11.20 -9.87
N ALA A 73 -16.38 -10.16 -9.31
CA ALA A 73 -15.90 -9.54 -8.09
C ALA A 73 -15.89 -10.52 -6.91
N MET A 74 -16.94 -11.35 -6.80
CA MET A 74 -17.00 -12.36 -5.74
C MET A 74 -15.96 -13.47 -5.92
N LEU A 75 -15.69 -13.89 -7.16
CA LEU A 75 -14.62 -14.85 -7.45
C LEU A 75 -13.24 -14.28 -7.06
N LEU A 76 -13.01 -13.00 -7.35
CA LEU A 76 -11.77 -12.35 -6.97
C LEU A 76 -11.64 -12.23 -5.45
N GLU A 77 -12.70 -11.87 -4.75
CA GLU A 77 -12.72 -11.82 -3.29
C GLU A 77 -12.37 -13.18 -2.67
N GLU A 78 -13.02 -14.24 -3.15
CA GLU A 78 -12.75 -15.62 -2.70
C GLU A 78 -11.27 -15.98 -2.90
N TRP A 79 -10.72 -15.66 -4.07
CA TRP A 79 -9.31 -15.91 -4.34
C TRP A 79 -8.39 -15.06 -3.44
N LEU A 80 -8.67 -13.77 -3.28
CA LEU A 80 -7.85 -12.85 -2.48
C LEU A 80 -7.84 -13.23 -0.99
N THR A 81 -8.89 -13.87 -0.49
CA THR A 81 -9.00 -14.30 0.91
C THR A 81 -8.61 -15.76 1.12
N GLY A 82 -8.15 -16.43 0.06
CA GLY A 82 -7.81 -17.85 0.08
C GLY A 82 -6.33 -18.12 0.36
N ALA A 83 -6.01 -19.40 0.48
CA ALA A 83 -4.66 -19.85 0.85
C ALA A 83 -3.59 -19.50 -0.18
N ARG A 84 -3.93 -19.50 -1.48
CA ARG A 84 -2.96 -19.16 -2.53
C ARG A 84 -2.56 -17.69 -2.48
N ALA A 85 -3.53 -16.81 -2.30
CA ALA A 85 -3.26 -15.38 -2.14
C ALA A 85 -2.45 -15.12 -0.86
N ALA A 86 -2.80 -15.81 0.24
CA ALA A 86 -2.04 -15.73 1.48
C ALA A 86 -0.56 -16.08 1.29
N ALA A 87 -0.27 -17.16 0.58
CA ALA A 87 1.10 -17.58 0.29
C ALA A 87 1.85 -16.54 -0.56
N LEU A 88 1.21 -15.98 -1.57
CA LEU A 88 1.80 -14.96 -2.45
C LEU A 88 2.05 -13.65 -1.69
N ILE A 89 1.09 -13.21 -0.89
CA ILE A 89 1.20 -11.96 -0.13
C ILE A 89 2.29 -12.07 0.94
N ASN A 90 2.27 -13.13 1.73
CA ASN A 90 3.27 -13.34 2.78
C ASN A 90 4.66 -13.63 2.22
N GLY A 91 4.74 -14.23 1.02
CA GLY A 91 6.00 -14.58 0.38
C GLY A 91 6.62 -13.47 -0.45
N TYR A 92 5.92 -12.36 -0.66
CA TYR A 92 6.44 -11.28 -1.49
C TYR A 92 7.48 -10.47 -0.72
N SER A 93 8.65 -10.29 -1.33
CA SER A 93 9.75 -9.53 -0.72
C SER A 93 10.46 -8.68 -1.77
N ILE A 94 11.10 -7.61 -1.31
CA ILE A 94 12.01 -6.78 -2.11
C ILE A 94 13.34 -6.73 -1.39
N GLY A 95 14.41 -7.13 -2.06
CA GLY A 95 15.74 -7.15 -1.45
C GLY A 95 15.84 -8.03 -0.21
N GLY A 96 15.03 -9.08 -0.12
CA GLY A 96 14.97 -9.98 1.03
C GLY A 96 14.07 -9.49 2.17
N GLU A 97 13.46 -8.30 2.06
CA GLU A 97 12.54 -7.79 3.08
C GLU A 97 11.10 -8.14 2.76
N PRO A 98 10.35 -8.82 3.67
CA PRO A 98 8.92 -9.03 3.51
C PRO A 98 8.17 -7.71 3.66
N LEU A 99 7.12 -7.51 2.85
CA LEU A 99 6.42 -6.23 2.76
C LEU A 99 5.00 -6.27 3.30
N PHE A 100 4.34 -7.41 3.16
CA PHE A 100 2.91 -7.53 3.44
C PHE A 100 2.64 -8.71 4.36
N VAL A 101 1.58 -8.59 5.14
CA VAL A 101 1.07 -9.67 5.98
C VAL A 101 -0.37 -9.94 5.58
N PHE A 102 -0.67 -11.17 5.19
CA PHE A 102 -2.04 -11.58 4.92
C PHE A 102 -2.80 -11.69 6.23
N ASN A 103 -3.87 -10.91 6.36
CA ASN A 103 -4.75 -10.92 7.53
C ASN A 103 -6.22 -10.81 7.15
N ALA A 104 -6.57 -11.24 5.94
CA ALA A 104 -7.94 -11.13 5.46
C ALA A 104 -8.91 -11.86 6.38
N THR A 105 -9.99 -11.17 6.73
CA THR A 105 -11.12 -11.74 7.45
C THR A 105 -12.34 -11.65 6.54
N THR A 106 -13.12 -12.72 6.50
CA THR A 106 -14.41 -12.74 5.81
C THR A 106 -15.51 -12.55 6.83
N ASP A 107 -16.16 -11.40 6.79
CA ASP A 107 -17.31 -11.12 7.64
C ASP A 107 -18.61 -11.58 6.97
#